data_3d400cfc8980f6dd6c51418c34a22979
#
_entry.id   3d400cfc8980f6dd6c51418c34a22979
#
_cell.length_a   1.000
_cell.length_b   1.000
_cell.length_c   1.000
_cell.angle_alpha   90.00
_cell.angle_beta   90.00
_cell.angle_gamma   90.00
#
_symmetry.space_group_name_H-M   'P 1'
#
loop_
_entity.id
_entity.type
_entity.pdbx_description
1 polymer ?
#
loop_
_entity_poly.entity_id
_entity_poly.type
_entity_poly.pdbx_seq_one_letter_code
_entity_poly.pdbx_strand_id
1 'polypeptide(L)'
;MTALVSLGRTVRNQGVPDRTLELTHLRASQINGCAWCVDYGYKQATKDGETGERLATVATWREAPYFTDPERAALALSEAMTRLSDRSDPVPDDVWEAATAHLDEQALAALVLWIATTNVYNRINVTTRQVPGTW
;
A
#
# COMPACT_ATOMS: atom_id res chain seq x y z
N MET A 1 -11.60 10.47 12.69
CA MET A 1 -11.15 10.55 11.27
C MET A 1 -9.99 11.52 11.07
N THR A 2 -10.05 12.75 11.59
CA THR A 2 -8.99 13.78 11.43
C THR A 2 -7.60 13.32 11.89
N ALA A 3 -7.49 12.66 13.04
CA ALA A 3 -6.21 12.15 13.54
C ALA A 3 -5.60 11.10 12.60
N LEU A 4 -6.43 10.21 12.03
CA LEU A 4 -5.97 9.18 11.09
C LEU A 4 -5.51 9.79 9.76
N VAL A 5 -6.22 10.81 9.26
CA VAL A 5 -5.80 11.57 8.07
C VAL A 5 -4.48 12.29 8.33
N SER A 6 -4.32 12.90 9.52
CA SER A 6 -3.07 13.54 9.91
C SER A 6 -1.92 12.53 9.97
N LEU A 7 -2.14 11.35 10.52
CA LEU A 7 -1.16 10.27 10.54
C LEU A 7 -0.72 9.88 9.12
N GLY A 8 -1.67 9.70 8.21
CA GLY A 8 -1.37 9.40 6.80
C GLY A 8 -0.58 10.49 6.07
N ARG A 9 -0.67 11.74 6.51
CA ARG A 9 0.12 12.84 5.94
C ARG A 9 1.56 12.84 6.41
N THR A 10 1.86 12.30 7.58
CA THR A 10 3.23 12.30 8.15
C THR A 10 4.21 11.45 7.34
N VAL A 11 3.72 10.50 6.56
CA VAL A 11 4.57 9.61 5.74
C VAL A 11 5.00 10.23 4.42
N ARG A 12 4.36 11.34 4.01
CA ARG A 12 4.71 12.05 2.77
C ARG A 12 6.04 12.77 2.92
N ASN A 13 6.82 12.84 1.85
CA ASN A 13 8.13 13.49 1.82
C ASN A 13 9.17 12.87 2.79
N GLN A 14 9.04 11.59 3.11
CA GLN A 14 9.97 10.87 3.99
C GLN A 14 10.91 9.93 3.23
N GLY A 15 11.06 10.12 1.91
CA GLY A 15 11.98 9.35 1.07
C GLY A 15 11.31 8.21 0.28
N VAL A 16 10.03 7.92 0.50
CA VAL A 16 9.25 7.02 -0.35
C VAL A 16 8.51 7.86 -1.40
N PRO A 17 8.66 7.56 -2.71
CA PRO A 17 7.87 8.24 -3.73
C PRO A 17 6.36 8.06 -3.49
N ASP A 18 5.58 9.11 -3.69
CA ASP A 18 4.12 9.05 -3.52
C ASP A 18 3.48 7.95 -4.36
N ARG A 19 3.95 7.75 -5.58
CA ARG A 19 3.53 6.63 -6.45
C ARG A 19 3.68 5.27 -5.75
N THR A 20 4.79 5.02 -5.08
CA THR A 20 5.02 3.78 -4.33
C THR A 20 4.05 3.63 -3.17
N LEU A 21 3.79 4.71 -2.43
CA LEU A 21 2.79 4.71 -1.35
C LEU A 21 1.39 4.37 -1.90
N GLU A 22 1.01 4.94 -3.03
CA GLU A 22 -0.29 4.67 -3.68
C GLU A 22 -0.44 3.22 -4.14
N LEU A 23 0.60 2.65 -4.75
CA LEU A 23 0.61 1.24 -5.16
C LEU A 23 0.46 0.29 -3.96
N THR A 24 1.17 0.55 -2.87
CA THR A 24 1.08 -0.27 -1.65
C THR A 24 -0.28 -0.13 -0.97
N HIS A 25 -0.88 1.08 -0.96
CA HIS A 25 -2.25 1.29 -0.50
C HIS A 25 -3.25 0.49 -1.33
N LEU A 26 -3.15 0.57 -2.65
CA LEU A 26 -4.04 -0.14 -3.55
C LEU A 26 -3.93 -1.66 -3.33
N ARG A 27 -2.70 -2.19 -3.21
CA ARG A 27 -2.49 -3.62 -3.01
C ARG A 27 -3.06 -4.13 -1.68
N ALA A 28 -2.77 -3.45 -0.58
CA ALA A 28 -3.33 -3.78 0.74
C ALA A 28 -4.86 -3.75 0.72
N SER A 29 -5.44 -2.75 0.06
CA SER A 29 -6.89 -2.59 -0.06
C SER A 29 -7.54 -3.70 -0.89
N GLN A 30 -6.87 -4.17 -1.94
CA GLN A 30 -7.32 -5.34 -2.73
C GLN A 30 -7.32 -6.61 -1.87
N ILE A 31 -6.26 -6.86 -1.10
CA ILE A 31 -6.15 -8.04 -0.23
C ILE A 31 -7.25 -8.02 0.84
N ASN A 32 -7.49 -6.87 1.47
CA ASN A 32 -8.49 -6.72 2.52
C ASN A 32 -9.93 -6.61 1.98
N GLY A 33 -10.12 -6.52 0.66
CA GLY A 33 -11.44 -6.42 0.05
C GLY A 33 -12.18 -5.11 0.34
N CYS A 34 -11.45 -4.02 0.56
CA CYS A 34 -12.05 -2.70 0.79
C CYS A 34 -12.39 -2.02 -0.54
N ALA A 35 -13.60 -2.23 -1.04
CA ALA A 35 -14.04 -1.68 -2.32
C ALA A 35 -13.96 -0.15 -2.38
N TRP A 36 -14.35 0.53 -1.29
CA TRP A 36 -14.20 1.99 -1.18
C TRP A 36 -12.75 2.44 -1.29
N CYS A 37 -11.83 1.74 -0.61
CA CYS A 37 -10.41 2.07 -0.63
C CYS A 37 -9.77 1.79 -1.98
N VAL A 38 -10.18 0.71 -2.66
CA VAL A 38 -9.71 0.38 -4.01
C VAL A 38 -10.15 1.45 -5.00
N ASP A 39 -11.44 1.85 -4.98
CA ASP A 39 -11.98 2.90 -5.85
C ASP A 39 -11.29 4.26 -5.61
N TYR A 40 -11.16 4.64 -4.35
CA TYR A 40 -10.46 5.87 -3.97
C TYR A 40 -8.99 5.85 -4.41
N GLY A 41 -8.26 4.78 -4.08
CA GLY A 41 -6.85 4.64 -4.42
C GLY A 41 -6.61 4.62 -5.93
N TYR A 42 -7.45 3.93 -6.69
CA TYR A 42 -7.39 3.93 -8.16
C TYR A 42 -7.57 5.34 -8.73
N LYS A 43 -8.59 6.06 -8.29
CA LYS A 43 -8.88 7.42 -8.78
C LYS A 43 -7.78 8.41 -8.38
N GLN A 44 -7.26 8.30 -7.16
CA GLN A 44 -6.18 9.17 -6.71
C GLN A 44 -4.90 8.92 -7.54
N ALA A 45 -4.49 7.67 -7.69
CA ALA A 45 -3.31 7.31 -8.48
C ALA A 45 -3.45 7.73 -9.95
N THR A 46 -4.62 7.56 -10.55
CA THR A 46 -4.91 8.03 -11.92
C THR A 46 -4.76 9.53 -12.03
N LYS A 47 -5.31 10.29 -11.07
CA LYS A 47 -5.19 11.74 -11.03
C LYS A 47 -3.73 12.20 -10.92
N ASP A 48 -2.92 11.46 -10.19
CA ASP A 48 -1.49 11.74 -9.99
C ASP A 48 -0.61 11.17 -11.12
N GLY A 49 -1.22 10.70 -12.21
CA GLY A 49 -0.54 10.33 -13.46
C GLY A 49 -0.11 8.87 -13.55
N GLU A 50 -0.64 7.98 -12.70
CA GLU A 50 -0.37 6.54 -12.83
C GLU A 50 -1.07 5.96 -14.07
N THR A 51 -0.46 4.95 -14.68
CA THR A 51 -0.98 4.34 -15.91
C THR A 51 -2.00 3.25 -15.64
N GLY A 52 -2.96 3.08 -16.56
CA GLY A 52 -3.97 2.04 -16.47
C GLY A 52 -3.39 0.63 -16.44
N GLU A 53 -2.32 0.38 -17.20
CA GLU A 53 -1.63 -0.92 -17.24
C GLU A 53 -1.02 -1.29 -15.89
N ARG A 54 -0.37 -0.35 -15.24
CA ARG A 54 0.20 -0.54 -13.91
C ARG A 54 -0.89 -0.75 -12.86
N LEU A 55 -1.94 0.07 -12.89
CA LEU A 55 -3.06 -0.06 -11.95
C LEU A 55 -3.82 -1.37 -12.13
N ALA A 56 -4.04 -1.81 -13.37
CA ALA A 56 -4.70 -3.08 -13.67
C ALA A 56 -3.89 -4.30 -13.21
N THR A 57 -2.57 -4.19 -13.14
CA THR A 57 -1.67 -5.31 -12.84
C THR A 57 -1.06 -5.28 -11.44
N VAL A 58 -1.49 -4.37 -10.57
CA VAL A 58 -1.00 -4.31 -9.18
C VAL A 58 -1.22 -5.64 -8.44
N ALA A 59 -2.36 -6.29 -8.63
CA ALA A 59 -2.64 -7.57 -7.98
C ALA A 59 -1.75 -8.73 -8.49
N THR A 60 -1.20 -8.59 -9.69
CA THR A 60 -0.34 -9.56 -10.37
C THR A 60 1.06 -9.01 -10.63
N TRP A 61 1.52 -8.10 -9.80
CA TRP A 61 2.75 -7.34 -10.00
C TRP A 61 4.00 -8.21 -10.20
N ARG A 62 4.04 -9.40 -9.62
CA ARG A 62 5.20 -10.30 -9.76
C ARG A 62 5.47 -10.71 -11.19
N GLU A 63 4.44 -10.89 -12.00
CA GLU A 63 4.52 -11.29 -13.39
C GLU A 63 4.50 -10.10 -14.36
N ALA A 64 4.04 -8.94 -13.90
CA ALA A 64 3.96 -7.74 -14.73
C ALA A 64 5.33 -7.06 -14.87
N PRO A 65 5.72 -6.63 -16.09
CA PRO A 65 7.03 -6.02 -16.33
C PRO A 65 7.09 -4.53 -16.00
N TYR A 66 6.05 -3.95 -15.38
CA TYR A 66 5.86 -2.51 -15.28
C TYR A 66 6.37 -1.89 -13.98
N PHE A 67 6.83 -2.69 -13.02
CA PHE A 67 7.21 -2.20 -11.69
C PHE A 67 8.72 -2.26 -11.50
N THR A 68 9.27 -1.18 -10.94
CA THR A 68 10.69 -1.09 -10.59
C THR A 68 11.04 -2.01 -9.42
N ASP A 69 12.31 -2.31 -9.23
CA ASP A 69 12.75 -3.15 -8.10
C ASP A 69 12.36 -2.56 -6.73
N PRO A 70 12.50 -1.24 -6.46
CA PRO A 70 12.00 -0.65 -5.23
C PRO A 70 10.48 -0.78 -5.06
N GLU A 71 9.70 -0.60 -6.12
CA GLU A 71 8.25 -0.79 -6.07
C GLU A 71 7.88 -2.24 -5.79
N ARG A 72 8.56 -3.19 -6.40
CA ARG A 72 8.35 -4.63 -6.17
C ARG A 72 8.64 -5.01 -4.73
N ALA A 73 9.72 -4.48 -4.15
CA ALA A 73 10.06 -4.68 -2.74
C ALA A 73 8.98 -4.10 -1.81
N ALA A 74 8.48 -2.90 -2.10
CA ALA A 74 7.41 -2.27 -1.33
C ALA A 74 6.08 -3.02 -1.44
N LEU A 75 5.73 -3.53 -2.62
CA LEU A 75 4.53 -4.34 -2.85
C LEU A 75 4.62 -5.68 -2.10
N ALA A 76 5.77 -6.34 -2.11
CA ALA A 76 5.99 -7.56 -1.33
C ALA A 76 5.83 -7.32 0.17
N LEU A 77 6.38 -6.23 0.69
CA LEU A 77 6.22 -5.84 2.09
C LEU A 77 4.76 -5.52 2.42
N SER A 78 4.06 -4.82 1.55
CA SER A 78 2.63 -4.53 1.71
C SER A 78 1.79 -5.80 1.83
N GLU A 79 2.04 -6.80 0.98
CA GLU A 79 1.35 -8.08 1.04
C GLU A 79 1.64 -8.83 2.34
N ALA A 80 2.92 -8.92 2.72
CA ALA A 80 3.34 -9.63 3.93
C ALA A 80 2.74 -8.99 5.19
N MET A 81 2.83 -7.68 5.32
CA MET A 81 2.26 -6.93 6.45
C MET A 81 0.73 -7.00 6.52
N THR A 82 0.06 -7.06 5.37
CA THR A 82 -1.40 -7.15 5.31
C THR A 82 -1.90 -8.53 5.69
N ARG A 83 -1.11 -9.58 5.40
CA ARG A 83 -1.43 -10.99 5.68
C ARG A 83 -0.73 -11.51 6.93
N LEU A 84 -0.76 -10.75 8.03
CA LEU A 84 -0.11 -11.17 9.28
C LEU A 84 -0.78 -12.36 9.96
N SER A 85 -2.11 -12.46 9.84
CA SER A 85 -2.90 -13.44 10.59
C SER A 85 -2.53 -14.88 10.24
N ASP A 86 -2.49 -15.73 11.26
CA ASP A 86 -2.30 -17.18 11.18
C ASP A 86 -0.99 -17.62 10.48
N ARG A 87 0.05 -16.80 10.57
CA ARG A 87 1.37 -17.11 10.02
C ARG A 87 2.43 -17.06 11.11
N SER A 88 3.29 -18.08 11.14
CA SER A 88 4.42 -18.14 12.07
C SER A 88 5.54 -17.16 11.71
N ASP A 89 5.70 -16.86 10.42
CA ASP A 89 6.68 -15.94 9.87
C ASP A 89 6.00 -15.04 8.81
N PRO A 90 5.21 -14.03 9.24
CA PRO A 90 4.38 -13.25 8.32
C PRO A 90 5.18 -12.29 7.43
N VAL A 91 6.34 -11.83 7.88
CA VAL A 91 7.26 -10.98 7.09
C VAL A 91 8.61 -11.71 7.01
N PRO A 92 8.83 -12.56 5.99
CA PRO A 92 10.06 -13.32 5.85
C PRO A 92 11.28 -12.40 5.66
N ASP A 93 12.47 -12.90 6.02
CA ASP A 93 13.72 -12.13 5.95
C ASP A 93 13.99 -11.59 4.54
N ASP A 94 13.76 -12.38 3.50
CA ASP A 94 13.96 -11.95 2.11
C ASP A 94 13.07 -10.75 1.72
N VAL A 95 11.84 -10.69 2.22
CA VAL A 95 10.94 -9.55 2.00
C VAL A 95 11.45 -8.30 2.72
N TRP A 96 11.87 -8.46 3.97
CA TRP A 96 12.44 -7.36 4.76
C TRP A 96 13.75 -6.85 4.17
N GLU A 97 14.67 -7.74 3.82
CA GLU A 97 15.95 -7.41 3.20
C GLU A 97 15.80 -6.70 1.87
N ALA A 98 14.85 -7.11 1.02
CA ALA A 98 14.53 -6.41 -0.22
C ALA A 98 14.09 -4.97 0.01
N ALA A 99 13.23 -4.72 1.00
CA ALA A 99 12.81 -3.38 1.36
C ALA A 99 13.97 -2.52 1.89
N THR A 100 14.81 -3.08 2.78
CA THR A 100 15.98 -2.38 3.34
C THR A 100 17.05 -2.09 2.31
N ALA A 101 17.13 -2.87 1.22
CA ALA A 101 18.06 -2.63 0.13
C ALA A 101 17.75 -1.35 -0.68
N HIS A 102 16.50 -0.90 -0.67
CA HIS A 102 16.05 0.23 -1.48
C HIS A 102 15.64 1.47 -0.68
N LEU A 103 15.43 1.34 0.63
CA LEU A 103 14.94 2.41 1.49
C LEU A 103 15.87 2.58 2.68
N ASP A 104 16.20 3.83 3.01
CA ASP A 104 16.86 4.15 4.28
C ASP A 104 15.90 3.96 5.45
N GLU A 105 16.40 4.09 6.68
CA GLU A 105 15.62 3.87 7.90
C GLU A 105 14.38 4.78 7.98
N GLN A 106 14.51 6.04 7.59
CA GLN A 106 13.41 7.00 7.60
C GLN A 106 12.33 6.64 6.59
N ALA A 107 12.72 6.34 5.36
CA ALA A 107 11.80 5.94 4.29
C ALA A 107 11.11 4.60 4.62
N LEU A 108 11.87 3.64 5.15
CA LEU A 108 11.32 2.35 5.56
C LEU A 108 10.29 2.51 6.69
N ALA A 109 10.59 3.32 7.70
CA ALA A 109 9.65 3.62 8.77
C ALA A 109 8.36 4.26 8.24
N ALA A 110 8.47 5.19 7.29
CA ALA A 110 7.32 5.82 6.63
C ALA A 110 6.48 4.80 5.84
N LEU A 111 7.11 3.91 5.09
CA LEU A 111 6.42 2.87 4.34
C LEU A 111 5.68 1.91 5.27
N VAL A 112 6.33 1.44 6.33
CA VAL A 112 5.71 0.54 7.34
C VAL A 112 4.50 1.22 7.97
N LEU A 113 4.65 2.48 8.39
CA LEU A 113 3.55 3.25 8.97
C LEU A 113 2.39 3.44 7.98
N TRP A 114 2.70 3.70 6.71
CA TRP A 114 1.68 3.86 5.67
C TRP A 114 0.88 2.58 5.43
N ILE A 115 1.56 1.44 5.30
CA ILE A 115 0.89 0.14 5.13
C ILE A 115 0.00 -0.17 6.35
N ALA A 116 0.50 0.06 7.56
CA ALA A 116 -0.27 -0.14 8.78
C ALA A 116 -1.51 0.77 8.81
N THR A 117 -1.35 2.05 8.48
CA THR A 117 -2.44 3.03 8.40
C THR A 117 -3.49 2.63 7.35
N THR A 118 -3.04 2.16 6.18
CA THR A 118 -3.93 1.63 5.14
C THR A 118 -4.77 0.47 5.68
N ASN A 119 -4.17 -0.45 6.41
CA ASN A 119 -4.90 -1.55 7.04
C ASN A 119 -5.93 -1.08 8.07
N VAL A 120 -5.66 0.02 8.78
CA VAL A 120 -6.65 0.66 9.66
C VAL A 120 -7.84 1.19 8.84
N TYR A 121 -7.59 1.96 7.77
CA TYR A 121 -8.65 2.45 6.88
C TYR A 121 -9.48 1.31 6.30
N ASN A 122 -8.83 0.26 5.81
CA ASN A 122 -9.53 -0.88 5.24
C ASN A 122 -10.49 -1.52 6.24
N ARG A 123 -10.05 -1.75 7.48
CA ARG A 123 -10.87 -2.36 8.53
C ARG A 123 -12.07 -1.49 8.92
N ILE A 124 -11.86 -0.18 9.04
CA ILE A 124 -12.94 0.75 9.33
C ILE A 124 -13.98 0.72 8.20
N ASN A 125 -13.54 0.90 6.96
CA ASN A 125 -14.42 1.06 5.81
C ASN A 125 -15.18 -0.23 5.47
N VAL A 126 -14.53 -1.39 5.57
CA VAL A 126 -15.20 -2.69 5.38
C VAL A 126 -16.25 -2.92 6.47
N THR A 127 -15.88 -2.68 7.73
CA THR A 127 -16.78 -2.90 8.88
C THR A 127 -18.00 -1.99 8.83
N THR A 128 -17.81 -0.73 8.44
CA THR A 128 -18.88 0.26 8.33
C THR A 128 -19.58 0.27 6.97
N ARG A 129 -19.21 -0.67 6.09
CA ARG A 129 -19.82 -0.87 4.76
C ARG A 129 -19.84 0.38 3.89
N GLN A 130 -18.70 1.08 3.82
CA GLN A 130 -18.58 2.27 2.97
C GLN A 130 -18.72 1.88 1.49
N VAL A 131 -19.54 2.67 0.77
CA VAL A 131 -19.84 2.42 -0.65
C VAL A 131 -18.87 3.19 -1.54
N PRO A 132 -18.27 2.56 -2.57
CA PRO A 132 -17.41 3.26 -3.54
C PRO A 132 -18.12 4.47 -4.16
N GLY A 133 -17.38 5.55 -4.41
CA GLY A 133 -17.90 6.77 -5.00
C GLY A 133 -18.67 7.72 -4.06
N THR A 134 -18.70 7.43 -2.76
CA THR A 134 -19.39 8.25 -1.74
C THR A 134 -18.42 9.12 -0.91
N TRP A 135 -17.40 9.74 -1.55
CA TRP A 135 -16.38 10.57 -0.90
C TRP A 135 -16.15 11.91 -1.62
#